data_44a5191b783a2a6c72d37402c21b9e3a
#
_entry.id   44a5191b783a2a6c72d37402c21b9e3a
#
_cell.length_a   1.000
_cell.length_b   1.000
_cell.length_c   1.000
_cell.angle_alpha   90.00
_cell.angle_beta   90.00
_cell.angle_gamma   90.00
#
_symmetry.space_group_name_H-M   'P 1'
#
loop_
_entity.id
_entity.type
_entity.pdbx_description
1 polymer ?
#
loop_
_entity_poly.entity_id
_entity_poly.type
_entity_poly.pdbx_seq_one_letter_code
_entity_poly.pdbx_strand_id
1 'polypeptide(L)'
;FKASPSVVLVDTEVIAKAPTRFLVAGMGDALSTYFEARATSSSFTKVNAGLPCGVREEKCRPAIGTNASLALAKLCYETLLEDGKKAKDACDCNCVTKSLENIVETNILLSGLGFESGGLAAAHAIHDGLTILEGTHGYFHGEKVAFGTIAQLVLENAPKEELYEVLDFCLEIGLPVCLEDIGVTEVSDEELFEVADR
;
A
#
# COMPACT_ATOMS: atom_id res chain seq x y z
N PHE A 1 -15.55 -6.03 -0.73
CA PHE A 1 -16.43 -6.56 -1.79
C PHE A 1 -16.33 -8.09 -1.84
N LYS A 2 -17.43 -8.77 -2.17
CA LYS A 2 -17.49 -10.24 -2.18
C LYS A 2 -17.01 -10.87 -3.51
N ALA A 3 -16.65 -10.07 -4.49
CA ALA A 3 -16.14 -10.53 -5.79
C ALA A 3 -15.32 -9.42 -6.46
N SER A 4 -14.29 -9.81 -7.17
CA SER A 4 -13.49 -8.91 -8.02
C SER A 4 -14.33 -8.43 -9.22
N PRO A 5 -14.09 -7.21 -9.72
CA PRO A 5 -14.78 -6.72 -10.92
C PRO A 5 -14.42 -7.55 -12.14
N SER A 6 -15.39 -7.74 -13.05
CA SER A 6 -15.13 -8.45 -14.31
C SER A 6 -14.28 -7.65 -15.29
N VAL A 7 -14.30 -6.32 -15.16
CA VAL A 7 -13.53 -5.40 -16.01
C VAL A 7 -13.16 -4.18 -15.17
N VAL A 8 -11.92 -3.74 -15.27
CA VAL A 8 -11.45 -2.45 -14.78
C VAL A 8 -11.01 -1.64 -15.99
N LEU A 9 -11.72 -0.56 -16.30
CA LEU A 9 -11.39 0.35 -17.39
C LEU A 9 -10.78 1.63 -16.82
N VAL A 10 -9.58 1.97 -17.26
CA VAL A 10 -8.83 3.11 -16.75
C VAL A 10 -8.52 4.07 -17.91
N ASP A 11 -8.88 5.35 -17.73
CA ASP A 11 -8.49 6.43 -18.63
C ASP A 11 -7.35 7.23 -17.98
N THR A 12 -6.15 7.07 -18.51
CA THR A 12 -4.94 7.70 -17.97
C THR A 12 -4.92 9.22 -18.17
N GLU A 13 -5.69 9.77 -19.13
CA GLU A 13 -5.85 11.22 -19.27
C GLU A 13 -6.67 11.82 -18.11
N VAL A 14 -7.67 11.09 -17.62
CA VAL A 14 -8.44 11.52 -16.44
C VAL A 14 -7.54 11.54 -15.22
N ILE A 15 -6.70 10.51 -15.05
CA ILE A 15 -5.75 10.44 -13.93
C ILE A 15 -4.72 11.56 -14.04
N ALA A 16 -4.14 11.79 -15.23
CA ALA A 16 -3.15 12.85 -15.43
C ALA A 16 -3.68 14.26 -15.08
N LYS A 17 -4.99 14.48 -15.18
CA LYS A 17 -5.65 15.77 -14.89
C LYS A 17 -6.23 15.86 -13.48
N ALA A 18 -6.21 14.76 -12.73
CA ALA A 18 -6.64 14.74 -11.34
C ALA A 18 -5.58 15.37 -10.41
N PRO A 19 -5.95 15.79 -9.20
CA PRO A 19 -4.96 16.22 -8.22
C PRO A 19 -3.88 15.16 -7.99
N THR A 20 -2.61 15.53 -8.15
CA THR A 20 -1.45 14.63 -8.03
C THR A 20 -1.42 13.86 -6.71
N ARG A 21 -1.96 14.46 -5.63
CA ARG A 21 -2.09 13.80 -4.32
C ARG A 21 -2.83 12.46 -4.39
N PHE A 22 -3.79 12.29 -5.30
CA PHE A 22 -4.49 11.00 -5.46
C PHE A 22 -3.59 9.92 -6.04
N LEU A 23 -2.76 10.27 -7.04
CA LEU A 23 -1.77 9.35 -7.60
C LEU A 23 -0.74 8.96 -6.54
N VAL A 24 -0.23 9.95 -5.80
CA VAL A 24 0.76 9.76 -4.73
C VAL A 24 0.21 8.89 -3.60
N ALA A 25 -1.03 9.14 -3.15
CA ALA A 25 -1.68 8.27 -2.16
C ALA A 25 -1.83 6.82 -2.66
N GLY A 26 -2.18 6.64 -3.95
CA GLY A 26 -2.20 5.30 -4.56
C GLY A 26 -0.83 4.63 -4.56
N MET A 27 0.25 5.38 -4.82
CA MET A 27 1.62 4.85 -4.71
C MET A 27 1.98 4.47 -3.27
N GLY A 28 1.50 5.24 -2.27
CA GLY A 28 1.70 4.92 -0.86
C GLY A 28 1.03 3.61 -0.44
N ASP A 29 -0.15 3.33 -0.96
CA ASP A 29 -0.84 2.06 -0.76
C ASP A 29 -0.10 0.92 -1.48
N ALA A 30 0.23 1.10 -2.76
CA ALA A 30 0.94 0.12 -3.56
C ALA A 30 2.33 -0.24 -3.00
N LEU A 31 2.98 0.69 -2.30
CA LEU A 31 4.29 0.48 -1.67
C LEU A 31 4.26 -0.65 -0.62
N SER A 32 3.18 -0.76 0.15
CA SER A 32 3.04 -1.80 1.17
C SER A 32 2.96 -3.21 0.59
N THR A 33 2.44 -3.34 -0.64
CA THR A 33 2.08 -4.61 -1.27
C THR A 33 3.20 -5.64 -1.23
N TYR A 34 4.44 -5.23 -1.55
CA TYR A 34 5.59 -6.15 -1.53
C TYR A 34 5.98 -6.58 -0.12
N PHE A 35 6.06 -5.64 0.80
CA PHE A 35 6.51 -5.91 2.16
C PHE A 35 5.50 -6.78 2.91
N GLU A 36 4.22 -6.53 2.73
CA GLU A 36 3.16 -7.32 3.34
C GLU A 36 3.04 -8.72 2.71
N ALA A 37 3.11 -8.84 1.38
CA ALA A 37 3.14 -10.14 0.72
C ALA A 37 4.38 -10.96 1.13
N ARG A 38 5.52 -10.33 1.34
CA ARG A 38 6.75 -10.96 1.86
C ARG A 38 6.54 -11.46 3.30
N ALA A 39 5.97 -10.62 4.16
CA ALA A 39 5.69 -10.97 5.54
C ALA A 39 4.71 -12.15 5.67
N THR A 40 3.60 -12.12 4.93
CA THR A 40 2.60 -13.20 4.91
C THR A 40 3.18 -14.49 4.35
N SER A 41 4.00 -14.43 3.30
CA SER A 41 4.70 -15.59 2.74
C SER A 41 5.67 -16.20 3.74
N SER A 42 6.46 -15.38 4.43
CA SER A 42 7.46 -15.82 5.41
C SER A 42 6.84 -16.42 6.67
N SER A 43 5.69 -15.90 7.10
CA SER A 43 4.95 -16.39 8.27
C SER A 43 3.98 -17.53 7.96
N PHE A 44 3.85 -17.93 6.68
CA PHE A 44 2.84 -18.89 6.21
C PHE A 44 1.41 -18.48 6.59
N THR A 45 1.15 -17.19 6.69
CA THR A 45 -0.16 -16.65 6.99
C THR A 45 -1.09 -16.83 5.79
N LYS A 46 -2.36 -17.03 6.09
CA LYS A 46 -3.40 -17.27 5.09
C LYS A 46 -3.82 -15.95 4.45
N VAL A 47 -4.09 -16.03 3.15
CA VAL A 47 -4.59 -14.89 2.36
C VAL A 47 -6.06 -15.08 2.00
N ASN A 48 -6.76 -14.00 1.64
CA ASN A 48 -8.18 -14.04 1.31
C ASN A 48 -8.48 -14.59 -0.08
N ALA A 49 -7.50 -14.66 -0.96
CA ALA A 49 -7.66 -15.19 -2.32
C ALA A 49 -8.16 -16.64 -2.30
N GLY A 50 -9.07 -16.94 -3.20
CA GLY A 50 -9.63 -18.29 -3.35
C GLY A 50 -10.77 -18.62 -2.38
N LEU A 51 -11.22 -17.70 -1.53
CA LEU A 51 -12.45 -17.87 -0.77
C LEU A 51 -13.66 -17.64 -1.67
N PRO A 52 -14.46 -18.68 -2.02
CA PRO A 52 -15.63 -18.49 -2.86
C PRO A 52 -16.65 -17.58 -2.17
N CYS A 53 -17.18 -16.61 -2.90
CA CYS A 53 -18.25 -15.77 -2.42
C CYS A 53 -19.47 -16.60 -1.94
N GLY A 54 -19.84 -16.46 -0.68
CA GLY A 54 -21.03 -17.11 -0.11
C GLY A 54 -20.81 -18.50 0.48
N VAL A 55 -19.59 -19.02 0.50
CA VAL A 55 -19.27 -20.29 1.20
C VAL A 55 -18.91 -19.97 2.66
N ARG A 56 -19.47 -20.75 3.61
CA ARG A 56 -19.12 -20.63 5.02
C ARG A 56 -17.65 -20.98 5.22
N GLU A 57 -16.94 -20.20 6.02
CA GLU A 57 -15.50 -20.36 6.36
C GLU A 57 -15.09 -21.78 6.70
N GLU A 58 -15.98 -22.55 7.33
CA GLU A 58 -15.77 -23.95 7.72
C GLU A 58 -15.49 -24.90 6.55
N LYS A 59 -15.82 -24.53 5.31
CA LYS A 59 -15.65 -25.36 4.10
C LYS A 59 -14.56 -24.88 3.14
N CYS A 60 -14.03 -23.68 3.36
CA CYS A 60 -12.96 -23.13 2.55
C CYS A 60 -11.61 -23.38 3.21
N ARG A 61 -10.68 -23.99 2.48
CA ARG A 61 -9.28 -23.97 2.91
C ARG A 61 -8.74 -22.60 2.54
N PRO A 62 -8.30 -21.80 3.54
CA PRO A 62 -7.65 -20.54 3.24
C PRO A 62 -6.42 -20.79 2.37
N ALA A 63 -6.27 -20.01 1.31
CA ALA A 63 -5.09 -20.04 0.46
C ALA A 63 -3.88 -19.45 1.18
N ILE A 64 -2.71 -19.85 0.76
CA ILE A 64 -1.43 -19.19 1.09
C ILE A 64 -0.95 -18.43 -0.15
N GLY A 65 -0.16 -17.39 0.05
CA GLY A 65 0.47 -16.66 -1.04
C GLY A 65 1.29 -17.58 -1.95
N THR A 66 1.33 -17.26 -3.23
CA THR A 66 2.08 -18.03 -4.24
C THR A 66 3.36 -17.29 -4.65
N ASN A 67 4.33 -18.01 -5.23
CA ASN A 67 5.50 -17.36 -5.82
C ASN A 67 5.11 -16.33 -6.91
N ALA A 68 4.01 -16.56 -7.62
CA ALA A 68 3.50 -15.64 -8.63
C ALA A 68 2.99 -14.33 -8.00
N SER A 69 2.20 -14.41 -6.91
CA SER A 69 1.72 -13.21 -6.22
C SER A 69 2.87 -12.41 -5.60
N LEU A 70 3.85 -13.08 -5.01
CA LEU A 70 5.05 -12.42 -4.47
C LEU A 70 5.87 -11.76 -5.59
N ALA A 71 5.99 -12.38 -6.76
CA ALA A 71 6.69 -11.79 -7.91
C ALA A 71 5.95 -10.55 -8.45
N LEU A 72 4.61 -10.56 -8.49
CA LEU A 72 3.82 -9.39 -8.87
C LEU A 72 3.96 -8.26 -7.85
N ALA A 73 3.92 -8.58 -6.56
CA ALA A 73 4.13 -7.62 -5.49
C ALA A 73 5.54 -6.99 -5.55
N LYS A 74 6.56 -7.80 -5.87
CA LYS A 74 7.92 -7.30 -6.07
C LYS A 74 8.03 -6.39 -7.29
N LEU A 75 7.43 -6.76 -8.41
CA LEU A 75 7.37 -5.92 -9.60
C LEU A 75 6.66 -4.60 -9.31
N CYS A 76 5.59 -4.62 -8.50
CA CYS A 76 4.93 -3.41 -8.02
C CYS A 76 5.94 -2.46 -7.35
N TYR A 77 6.69 -2.95 -6.38
CA TYR A 77 7.70 -2.17 -5.66
C TYR A 77 8.79 -1.63 -6.59
N GLU A 78 9.38 -2.49 -7.43
CA GLU A 78 10.44 -2.10 -8.36
C GLU A 78 9.97 -1.01 -9.35
N THR A 79 8.73 -1.11 -9.85
CA THR A 79 8.16 -0.10 -10.75
C THR A 79 7.88 1.22 -10.04
N LEU A 80 7.46 1.19 -8.76
CA LEU A 80 7.30 2.41 -7.96
C LEU A 80 8.62 3.17 -7.83
N LEU A 81 9.71 2.48 -7.50
CA LEU A 81 11.03 3.10 -7.38
C LEU A 81 11.54 3.65 -8.71
N GLU A 82 11.31 2.95 -9.81
CA GLU A 82 11.79 3.37 -11.14
C GLU A 82 11.01 4.56 -11.71
N ASP A 83 9.69 4.54 -11.61
CA ASP A 83 8.80 5.44 -12.34
C ASP A 83 7.99 6.40 -11.46
N GLY A 84 7.92 6.19 -10.13
CA GLY A 84 7.04 6.92 -9.23
C GLY A 84 7.25 8.44 -9.29
N LYS A 85 8.49 8.89 -9.16
CA LYS A 85 8.83 10.32 -9.25
C LYS A 85 8.49 10.91 -10.63
N LYS A 86 8.83 10.20 -11.70
CA LYS A 86 8.56 10.63 -13.09
C LYS A 86 7.05 10.73 -13.35
N ALA A 87 6.28 9.78 -12.81
CA ALA A 87 4.83 9.77 -12.93
C ALA A 87 4.18 10.92 -12.16
N LYS A 88 4.69 11.21 -10.94
CA LYS A 88 4.27 12.38 -10.17
C LYS A 88 4.50 13.67 -10.96
N ASP A 89 5.70 13.88 -11.49
CA ASP A 89 6.04 15.07 -12.26
C ASP A 89 5.19 15.18 -13.54
N ALA A 90 4.89 14.07 -14.19
CA ALA A 90 3.98 14.03 -15.35
C ALA A 90 2.56 14.45 -14.96
N CYS A 91 2.05 13.98 -13.83
CA CYS A 91 0.75 14.36 -13.30
C CYS A 91 0.70 15.85 -12.91
N ASP A 92 1.74 16.38 -12.28
CA ASP A 92 1.87 17.82 -11.97
C ASP A 92 1.82 18.70 -13.23
N CYS A 93 2.26 18.15 -14.37
CA CYS A 93 2.19 18.80 -15.68
C CYS A 93 0.91 18.44 -16.48
N ASN A 94 -0.01 17.66 -15.93
CA ASN A 94 -1.20 17.12 -16.62
C ASN A 94 -0.87 16.37 -17.92
N CYS A 95 0.24 15.64 -17.94
CA CYS A 95 0.76 14.93 -19.11
C CYS A 95 0.66 13.42 -18.93
N VAL A 96 0.17 12.72 -19.95
CA VAL A 96 0.28 11.26 -20.03
C VAL A 96 1.66 10.91 -20.56
N THR A 97 2.40 10.14 -19.77
CA THR A 97 3.72 9.60 -20.10
C THR A 97 3.76 8.11 -19.86
N LYS A 98 4.77 7.43 -20.39
CA LYS A 98 4.93 5.98 -20.12
C LYS A 98 5.09 5.68 -18.64
N SER A 99 5.82 6.52 -17.91
CA SER A 99 5.97 6.36 -16.44
C SER A 99 4.64 6.53 -15.71
N LEU A 100 3.78 7.49 -16.13
CA LEU A 100 2.44 7.61 -15.56
C LEU A 100 1.60 6.36 -15.82
N GLU A 101 1.61 5.84 -17.05
CA GLU A 101 0.88 4.60 -17.39
C GLU A 101 1.39 3.41 -16.59
N ASN A 102 2.72 3.27 -16.42
CA ASN A 102 3.31 2.22 -15.59
C ASN A 102 2.86 2.33 -14.13
N ILE A 103 2.81 3.53 -13.55
CA ILE A 103 2.35 3.73 -12.17
C ILE A 103 0.84 3.51 -12.03
N VAL A 104 0.04 3.87 -13.02
CA VAL A 104 -1.39 3.55 -13.03
C VAL A 104 -1.62 2.04 -13.06
N GLU A 105 -0.90 1.30 -13.90
CA GLU A 105 -0.93 -0.16 -13.92
C GLU A 105 -0.47 -0.74 -12.56
N THR A 106 0.58 -0.18 -11.98
CA THR A 106 1.14 -0.59 -10.69
C THR A 106 0.13 -0.41 -9.56
N ASN A 107 -0.46 0.77 -9.43
CA ASN A 107 -1.42 1.08 -8.38
C ASN A 107 -2.71 0.25 -8.47
N ILE A 108 -3.15 -0.10 -9.69
CA ILE A 108 -4.45 -0.75 -9.90
C ILE A 108 -4.30 -2.26 -10.07
N LEU A 109 -3.39 -2.71 -10.93
CA LEU A 109 -3.27 -4.12 -11.29
C LEU A 109 -2.25 -4.85 -10.43
N LEU A 110 -1.01 -4.36 -10.37
CA LEU A 110 0.07 -5.06 -9.65
C LEU A 110 -0.19 -5.06 -8.14
N SER A 111 -0.56 -3.91 -7.58
CA SER A 111 -0.97 -3.81 -6.17
C SER A 111 -2.23 -4.63 -5.92
N GLY A 112 -3.28 -4.47 -6.75
CA GLY A 112 -4.54 -5.18 -6.59
C GLY A 112 -4.38 -6.71 -6.56
N LEU A 113 -3.64 -7.29 -7.51
CA LEU A 113 -3.36 -8.73 -7.55
C LEU A 113 -2.37 -9.15 -6.46
N GLY A 114 -1.39 -8.29 -6.17
CA GLY A 114 -0.38 -8.53 -5.17
C GLY A 114 -0.97 -8.68 -3.77
N PHE A 115 -1.84 -7.75 -3.34
CA PHE A 115 -2.45 -7.83 -2.02
C PHE A 115 -3.55 -8.90 -1.94
N GLU A 116 -4.41 -9.04 -2.97
CA GLU A 116 -5.49 -10.04 -2.97
C GLU A 116 -4.92 -11.47 -2.79
N SER A 117 -3.82 -11.76 -3.47
CA SER A 117 -3.20 -13.08 -3.50
C SER A 117 -1.95 -13.20 -2.63
N GLY A 118 -1.38 -12.10 -2.17
CA GLY A 118 -0.21 -12.05 -1.29
C GLY A 118 -0.54 -11.81 0.17
N GLY A 119 -1.68 -11.17 0.45
CA GLY A 119 -2.15 -10.85 1.80
C GLY A 119 -1.70 -9.49 2.30
N LEU A 120 -2.25 -9.11 3.45
CA LEU A 120 -1.91 -7.90 4.19
C LEU A 120 -1.19 -8.26 5.50
N ALA A 121 -0.46 -7.31 6.07
CA ALA A 121 0.29 -7.51 7.31
C ALA A 121 0.27 -6.22 8.18
N ALA A 122 1.42 -5.83 8.76
CA ALA A 122 1.46 -4.77 9.74
C ALA A 122 1.17 -3.37 9.17
N ALA A 123 1.51 -3.09 7.90
CA ALA A 123 1.28 -1.76 7.33
C ALA A 123 -0.21 -1.39 7.34
N HIS A 124 -1.07 -2.29 6.90
CA HIS A 124 -2.52 -2.09 6.94
C HIS A 124 -3.10 -2.20 8.35
N ALA A 125 -2.59 -3.09 9.20
CA ALA A 125 -3.01 -3.17 10.60
C ALA A 125 -2.73 -1.86 11.35
N ILE A 126 -1.55 -1.25 11.15
CA ILE A 126 -1.20 0.05 11.71
C ILE A 126 -2.13 1.14 11.16
N HIS A 127 -2.38 1.15 9.83
CA HIS A 127 -3.35 2.06 9.24
C HIS A 127 -4.73 1.95 9.91
N ASP A 128 -5.24 0.72 10.08
CA ASP A 128 -6.55 0.48 10.71
C ASP A 128 -6.59 1.01 12.14
N GLY A 129 -5.55 0.77 12.92
CA GLY A 129 -5.39 1.33 14.25
C GLY A 129 -5.37 2.86 14.25
N LEU A 130 -4.59 3.48 13.36
CA LEU A 130 -4.49 4.95 13.25
C LEU A 130 -5.82 5.63 12.95
N THR A 131 -6.82 4.91 12.41
CA THR A 131 -8.14 5.49 12.12
C THR A 131 -8.92 5.95 13.36
N ILE A 132 -8.53 5.54 14.57
CA ILE A 132 -9.15 6.04 15.81
C ILE A 132 -8.69 7.46 16.17
N LEU A 133 -7.54 7.89 15.66
CA LEU A 133 -6.98 9.20 15.94
C LEU A 133 -7.61 10.26 15.01
N GLU A 134 -8.33 11.20 15.59
CA GLU A 134 -9.08 12.23 14.84
C GLU A 134 -8.18 13.03 13.89
N GLY A 135 -6.93 13.31 14.28
CA GLY A 135 -5.95 14.01 13.45
C GLY A 135 -5.68 13.36 12.10
N THR A 136 -5.86 12.04 11.99
CA THR A 136 -5.59 11.28 10.74
C THR A 136 -6.74 11.32 9.73
N HIS A 137 -7.92 11.82 10.09
CA HIS A 137 -9.11 11.74 9.24
C HIS A 137 -9.01 12.58 7.96
N GLY A 138 -8.14 13.59 7.93
CA GLY A 138 -7.86 14.42 6.75
C GLY A 138 -6.90 13.79 5.73
N TYR A 139 -6.36 12.61 6.04
CA TYR A 139 -5.36 11.92 5.23
C TYR A 139 -5.96 10.71 4.51
N PHE A 140 -5.51 10.48 3.27
CA PHE A 140 -5.97 9.35 2.48
C PHE A 140 -5.44 8.02 3.04
N HIS A 141 -6.12 6.94 2.67
CA HIS A 141 -5.75 5.58 3.05
C HIS A 141 -4.27 5.30 2.78
N GLY A 142 -3.83 5.47 1.54
CA GLY A 142 -2.46 5.15 1.14
C GLY A 142 -1.40 6.06 1.78
N GLU A 143 -1.74 7.28 2.18
CA GLU A 143 -0.81 8.13 2.94
C GLU A 143 -0.52 7.51 4.31
N LYS A 144 -1.54 7.01 5.01
CA LYS A 144 -1.38 6.32 6.30
C LYS A 144 -0.72 4.95 6.14
N VAL A 145 -1.03 4.22 5.06
CA VAL A 145 -0.40 2.94 4.74
C VAL A 145 1.10 3.10 4.44
N ALA A 146 1.50 4.19 3.77
CA ALA A 146 2.93 4.48 3.55
C ALA A 146 3.70 4.62 4.88
N PHE A 147 3.14 5.38 5.84
CA PHE A 147 3.69 5.43 7.20
C PHE A 147 3.71 4.04 7.87
N GLY A 148 2.60 3.29 7.74
CA GLY A 148 2.51 1.92 8.25
C GLY A 148 3.58 0.99 7.66
N THR A 149 3.93 1.17 6.39
CA THR A 149 5.00 0.39 5.72
C THR A 149 6.36 0.66 6.37
N ILE A 150 6.68 1.93 6.65
CA ILE A 150 7.91 2.31 7.34
C ILE A 150 7.94 1.68 8.75
N ALA A 151 6.83 1.77 9.48
CA ALA A 151 6.71 1.18 10.80
C ALA A 151 6.84 -0.36 10.76
N GLN A 152 6.25 -1.02 9.77
CA GLN A 152 6.42 -2.47 9.55
C GLN A 152 7.88 -2.84 9.34
N LEU A 153 8.62 -2.11 8.51
CA LEU A 153 10.04 -2.37 8.26
C LEU A 153 10.88 -2.24 9.56
N VAL A 154 10.54 -1.29 10.42
CA VAL A 154 11.17 -1.15 11.74
C VAL A 154 10.82 -2.35 12.63
N LEU A 155 9.56 -2.78 12.67
CA LEU A 155 9.11 -3.95 13.45
C LEU A 155 9.78 -5.25 12.98
N GLU A 156 10.00 -5.40 11.67
CA GLU A 156 10.68 -6.56 11.07
C GLU A 156 12.20 -6.52 11.28
N ASN A 157 12.74 -5.44 11.83
CA ASN A 157 14.19 -5.18 11.89
C ASN A 157 14.85 -5.34 10.51
N ALA A 158 14.20 -4.75 9.50
CA ALA A 158 14.66 -4.78 8.11
C ALA A 158 16.08 -4.20 7.97
N PRO A 159 16.85 -4.58 6.94
CA PRO A 159 18.13 -3.95 6.64
C PRO A 159 17.98 -2.43 6.51
N LYS A 160 18.95 -1.69 7.05
CA LYS A 160 18.91 -0.22 7.01
C LYS A 160 18.83 0.33 5.59
N GLU A 161 19.49 -0.33 4.67
CA GLU A 161 19.52 0.03 3.26
C GLU A 161 18.11 -0.01 2.67
N GLU A 162 17.32 -1.05 2.98
CA GLU A 162 15.93 -1.20 2.55
C GLU A 162 15.04 -0.14 3.19
N LEU A 163 15.19 0.09 4.51
CA LEU A 163 14.43 1.12 5.21
C LEU A 163 14.70 2.53 4.64
N TYR A 164 15.96 2.86 4.38
CA TYR A 164 16.32 4.17 3.81
C TYR A 164 15.86 4.32 2.37
N GLU A 165 15.90 3.26 1.54
CA GLU A 165 15.36 3.29 0.18
C GLU A 165 13.87 3.64 0.18
N VAL A 166 13.10 3.04 1.09
CA VAL A 166 11.66 3.33 1.26
C VAL A 166 11.44 4.76 1.78
N LEU A 167 12.22 5.21 2.76
CA LEU A 167 12.14 6.56 3.28
C LEU A 167 12.46 7.61 2.22
N ASP A 168 13.54 7.40 1.45
CA ASP A 168 13.95 8.31 0.38
C ASP A 168 12.86 8.40 -0.70
N PHE A 169 12.29 7.27 -1.09
CA PHE A 169 11.16 7.24 -2.03
C PHE A 169 9.96 8.03 -1.49
N CYS A 170 9.55 7.79 -0.25
CA CYS A 170 8.43 8.51 0.36
C CYS A 170 8.66 10.02 0.40
N LEU A 171 9.86 10.45 0.81
CA LEU A 171 10.23 11.86 0.84
C LEU A 171 10.25 12.50 -0.55
N GLU A 172 10.77 11.78 -1.56
CA GLU A 172 10.87 12.26 -2.94
C GLU A 172 9.52 12.56 -3.57
N ILE A 173 8.52 11.71 -3.31
CA ILE A 173 7.17 11.89 -3.88
C ILE A 173 6.20 12.62 -2.96
N GLY A 174 6.61 12.90 -1.70
CA GLY A 174 5.81 13.64 -0.72
C GLY A 174 4.81 12.80 0.05
N LEU A 175 5.12 11.53 0.31
CA LEU A 175 4.39 10.67 1.24
C LEU A 175 4.81 10.93 2.70
N PRO A 176 3.90 10.73 3.67
CA PRO A 176 4.20 10.85 5.08
C PRO A 176 5.26 9.84 5.55
N VAL A 177 6.18 10.31 6.40
CA VAL A 177 7.25 9.47 6.99
C VAL A 177 7.25 9.47 8.52
N CYS A 178 6.45 10.35 9.14
CA CYS A 178 6.29 10.41 10.59
C CYS A 178 4.83 10.69 10.98
N LEU A 179 4.51 10.58 12.27
CA LEU A 179 3.16 10.79 12.80
C LEU A 179 2.67 12.22 12.55
N GLU A 180 3.55 13.21 12.63
CA GLU A 180 3.21 14.62 12.38
C GLU A 180 2.72 14.82 10.94
N ASP A 181 3.31 14.11 9.96
CA ASP A 181 2.93 14.19 8.56
C ASP A 181 1.53 13.63 8.26
N ILE A 182 0.97 12.85 9.17
CA ILE A 182 -0.41 12.33 9.10
C ILE A 182 -1.34 13.01 10.12
N GLY A 183 -0.94 14.17 10.63
CA GLY A 183 -1.76 15.03 11.50
C GLY A 183 -1.78 14.64 12.97
N VAL A 184 -0.88 13.76 13.42
CA VAL A 184 -0.73 13.36 14.82
C VAL A 184 0.46 14.09 15.42
N THR A 185 0.20 15.30 15.92
CA THR A 185 1.24 16.18 16.52
C THR A 185 1.43 15.94 18.01
N GLU A 186 0.39 15.50 18.70
CA GLU A 186 0.41 15.13 20.10
C GLU A 186 -0.39 13.84 20.26
N VAL A 187 0.21 12.83 20.89
CA VAL A 187 -0.42 11.55 21.16
C VAL A 187 0.16 10.99 22.46
N SER A 188 -0.70 10.47 23.32
CA SER A 188 -0.30 9.82 24.56
C SER A 188 0.08 8.36 24.31
N ASP A 189 0.84 7.78 25.27
CA ASP A 189 1.16 6.34 25.20
C ASP A 189 -0.11 5.49 25.25
N GLU A 190 -1.13 5.90 26.00
CA GLU A 190 -2.42 5.23 26.08
C GLU A 190 -3.14 5.18 24.72
N GLU A 191 -3.16 6.29 23.98
CA GLU A 191 -3.74 6.33 22.63
C GLU A 191 -2.95 5.47 21.66
N LEU A 192 -1.61 5.45 21.74
CA LEU A 192 -0.78 4.56 20.92
C LEU A 192 -1.04 3.08 21.24
N PHE A 193 -1.27 2.73 22.50
CA PHE A 193 -1.68 1.38 22.88
C PHE A 193 -3.05 1.01 22.31
N GLU A 194 -4.02 1.93 22.29
CA GLU A 194 -5.32 1.71 21.65
C GLU A 194 -5.18 1.50 20.14
N VAL A 195 -4.29 2.23 19.46
CA VAL A 195 -3.95 2.03 18.05
C VAL A 195 -3.39 0.63 17.82
N ALA A 196 -2.50 0.16 18.70
CA ALA A 196 -1.84 -1.14 18.55
C ALA A 196 -2.74 -2.35 18.90
N ASP A 197 -3.77 -2.14 19.73
CA ASP A 197 -4.70 -3.21 20.17
C ASP A 197 -5.85 -3.44 19.19
N ARG A 198 -6.02 -2.57 18.22
CA ARG A 198 -7.11 -2.63 17.24
C ARG A 198 -6.76 -3.49 16.04
#